data_16c287a4eeb4396a2d8e4dbcd300ad06
#
_entry.id   16c287a4eeb4396a2d8e4dbcd300ad06
#
_cell.length_a   1.000
_cell.length_b   1.000
_cell.length_c   1.000
_cell.angle_alpha   90.00
_cell.angle_beta   90.00
_cell.angle_gamma   90.00
#
_symmetry.space_group_name_H-M   'P 1'
#
loop_
_entity.id
_entity.type
_entity.pdbx_description
1 polymer ?
#
loop_
_entity_poly.entity_id
_entity_poly.type
_entity_poly.pdbx_seq_one_letter_code
_entity_poly.pdbx_strand_id
1 'polypeptide(L)'
;MASSGNDLPPTEPDPKSSSDYIQFKCMPPGGPLNRWSTTLTRGHDYPGAQAMLYACGVPDPTVMKNAPQVGVATVWWEGNPCNTHLMEFGQIVKAAVEKQGMLGWQFNTVGVSDAITMGGEGMRFSLQTREIIADSIESVTCGQHHDANISIPGCDKNMPGVVMAAARHNRPFLMIYGGTIRKGHSALLEKEINISSCYEASGAYTYGKLHAKTNPGEPGRTSSDVMDDIERHACPGPGACGGMYTANTMATAIEAMGLTLPGSSSYPAMSPEKRRECERAAEVIKVAMERDIRPRDLITRRSFENALRLTMILGGSTNGVLHFLAMANTAGVDLTLDDVARASDTTPFLADLAPSGKYYMEDLYNVGGTPSVIKMLIHRGILDGGIPTVTGKTLAENVADWPSLDPNQQIIRPLENPIKSSGHIRILRGNFAPGGAVAKITGKEGTSFTGKARTFNKEHELNIALSKGEIKASDGNLVLIVRYEGPKGGPGMPEQLRASAAIMGAGLSNVALVTDGRYSGASHGFIVGHVVPEAAVGGPIALVRDGDEVTIDAVTNRIDVAITEEEFAKRRAEWKSPEPHVRRGALGKYARLVGDASHGAITDGW
;
A
#
# COMPACT_ATOMS: atom_id res chain seq x y z
N MET A 1 0.04 -36.35 44.34
CA MET A 1 -0.72 -36.54 43.10
C MET A 1 0.20 -36.07 42.00
N ALA A 2 0.66 -36.95 41.13
CA ALA A 2 1.52 -36.59 40.03
C ALA A 2 0.75 -35.66 39.08
N SER A 3 1.23 -34.44 38.87
CA SER A 3 0.74 -33.56 37.80
C SER A 3 0.84 -34.32 36.49
N SER A 4 -0.28 -34.45 35.77
CA SER A 4 -0.24 -34.98 34.42
C SER A 4 0.73 -34.13 33.58
N GLY A 5 1.63 -34.72 32.82
CA GLY A 5 2.70 -34.05 32.06
C GLY A 5 2.22 -33.04 31.00
N ASN A 6 0.94 -32.68 31.01
CA ASN A 6 0.28 -31.70 30.16
C ASN A 6 0.18 -30.28 30.77
N ASP A 7 0.63 -30.06 32.01
CA ASP A 7 0.44 -28.80 32.74
C ASP A 7 1.69 -27.90 32.72
N LEU A 8 2.79 -28.33 32.12
CA LEU A 8 4.02 -27.54 32.08
C LEU A 8 3.98 -26.49 30.96
N PRO A 9 4.48 -25.27 31.25
CA PRO A 9 4.63 -24.23 30.22
C PRO A 9 5.65 -24.67 29.16
N PRO A 10 5.62 -24.06 27.96
CA PRO A 10 6.60 -24.35 26.91
C PRO A 10 8.02 -24.04 27.38
N THR A 11 8.94 -24.95 27.13
CA THR A 11 10.32 -24.89 27.64
C THR A 11 11.36 -24.60 26.56
N GLU A 12 11.01 -24.70 25.27
CA GLU A 12 11.94 -24.56 24.16
C GLU A 12 11.76 -23.26 23.39
N PRO A 13 12.87 -22.64 22.89
CA PRO A 13 12.77 -21.52 21.96
C PRO A 13 12.00 -21.90 20.70
N ASP A 14 11.27 -20.96 20.11
CA ASP A 14 10.58 -21.17 18.84
C ASP A 14 11.59 -21.41 17.71
N PRO A 15 11.60 -22.59 17.05
CA PRO A 15 12.61 -22.94 16.04
C PRO A 15 12.51 -22.11 14.75
N LYS A 16 11.39 -21.42 14.51
CA LYS A 16 11.19 -20.52 13.36
C LYS A 16 11.35 -19.04 13.74
N SER A 17 11.79 -18.73 14.95
CA SER A 17 12.06 -17.36 15.36
C SER A 17 13.34 -16.83 14.69
N SER A 18 13.35 -15.57 14.27
CA SER A 18 14.55 -14.88 13.79
C SER A 18 15.35 -14.33 14.96
N SER A 19 16.68 -14.34 14.85
CA SER A 19 17.57 -13.71 15.86
C SER A 19 17.39 -12.21 15.96
N ASP A 20 16.77 -11.56 14.96
CA ASP A 20 16.54 -10.12 14.93
C ASP A 20 15.40 -9.69 15.86
N TYR A 21 14.57 -10.65 16.29
CA TYR A 21 13.41 -10.38 17.14
C TYR A 21 13.50 -11.16 18.47
N ILE A 22 12.65 -10.76 19.43
CA ILE A 22 12.60 -11.44 20.72
C ILE A 22 12.24 -12.92 20.56
N GLN A 23 13.01 -13.77 21.22
CA GLN A 23 12.85 -15.23 21.15
C GLN A 23 11.80 -15.69 22.19
N PHE A 24 10.62 -16.09 21.72
CA PHE A 24 9.59 -16.67 22.57
C PHE A 24 9.75 -18.18 22.68
N LYS A 25 9.47 -18.71 23.87
CA LYS A 25 9.28 -20.15 24.04
C LYS A 25 7.90 -20.54 23.55
N CYS A 26 7.78 -21.71 22.94
CA CYS A 26 6.50 -22.25 22.47
C CYS A 26 6.45 -23.77 22.54
N MET A 27 5.23 -24.34 22.46
CA MET A 27 5.06 -25.78 22.29
C MET A 27 5.56 -26.22 20.90
N PRO A 28 6.11 -27.44 20.77
CA PRO A 28 6.61 -27.92 19.49
C PRO A 28 5.51 -28.03 18.42
N PRO A 29 5.86 -28.00 17.11
CA PRO A 29 4.92 -28.31 16.04
C PRO A 29 4.30 -29.71 16.19
N GLY A 30 3.03 -29.85 15.77
CA GLY A 30 2.27 -31.10 15.90
C GLY A 30 1.68 -31.34 17.30
N GLY A 31 1.94 -30.44 18.25
CA GLY A 31 1.30 -30.37 19.55
C GLY A 31 -0.02 -29.58 19.53
N PRO A 32 -0.49 -29.12 20.72
CA PRO A 32 -1.70 -28.31 20.82
C PRO A 32 -1.53 -26.97 20.08
N LEU A 33 -2.63 -26.44 19.53
CA LEU A 33 -2.63 -25.22 18.72
C LEU A 33 -2.33 -23.94 19.53
N ASN A 34 -2.57 -23.97 20.84
CA ASN A 34 -2.22 -22.89 21.77
C ASN A 34 -0.73 -22.91 22.14
N ARG A 35 0.14 -22.76 21.12
CA ARG A 35 1.59 -22.96 21.23
C ARG A 35 2.29 -21.91 22.07
N TRP A 36 1.92 -20.64 21.93
CA TRP A 36 2.53 -19.53 22.67
C TRP A 36 1.71 -19.15 23.90
N SER A 37 0.39 -19.17 23.80
CA SER A 37 -0.50 -18.78 24.90
C SER A 37 -0.41 -19.73 26.09
N THR A 38 0.04 -20.97 25.90
CA THR A 38 0.33 -21.91 26.99
C THR A 38 1.30 -21.36 28.03
N THR A 39 2.19 -20.45 27.66
CA THR A 39 3.07 -19.75 28.60
C THR A 39 2.29 -19.07 29.72
N LEU A 40 1.14 -18.47 29.40
CA LEU A 40 0.28 -17.74 30.34
C LEU A 40 -0.82 -18.60 30.93
N THR A 41 -1.32 -19.60 30.18
CA THR A 41 -2.59 -20.28 30.47
C THR A 41 -2.42 -21.64 31.15
N ARG A 42 -1.20 -22.17 31.22
CA ARG A 42 -0.90 -23.45 31.90
C ARG A 42 0.01 -23.25 33.11
N GLY A 43 -0.11 -24.17 34.07
CA GLY A 43 0.62 -24.09 35.33
C GLY A 43 0.15 -22.93 36.21
N HIS A 44 1.00 -22.50 37.15
CA HIS A 44 0.72 -21.44 38.13
C HIS A 44 1.79 -20.35 38.15
N ASP A 45 2.65 -20.30 37.15
CA ASP A 45 3.72 -19.29 37.07
C ASP A 45 3.17 -17.88 36.75
N TYR A 46 2.02 -17.80 36.07
CA TYR A 46 1.36 -16.56 35.66
C TYR A 46 -0.08 -16.45 36.17
N PRO A 47 -0.33 -16.53 37.51
CA PRO A 47 -1.69 -16.53 38.04
C PRO A 47 -2.44 -15.24 37.79
N GLY A 48 -1.74 -14.10 37.76
CA GLY A 48 -2.30 -12.80 37.41
C GLY A 48 -2.82 -12.74 35.97
N ALA A 49 -2.08 -13.30 35.02
CA ALA A 49 -2.52 -13.37 33.62
C ALA A 49 -3.82 -14.20 33.47
N GLN A 50 -3.88 -15.36 34.13
CA GLN A 50 -5.09 -16.20 34.11
C GLN A 50 -6.28 -15.47 34.75
N ALA A 51 -6.08 -14.78 35.89
CA ALA A 51 -7.13 -14.00 36.52
C ALA A 51 -7.68 -12.90 35.61
N MET A 52 -6.80 -12.20 34.87
CA MET A 52 -7.21 -11.18 33.90
C MET A 52 -7.96 -11.79 32.73
N LEU A 53 -7.54 -12.94 32.20
CA LEU A 53 -8.22 -13.63 31.12
C LEU A 53 -9.62 -14.13 31.53
N TYR A 54 -9.79 -14.61 32.77
CA TYR A 54 -11.12 -14.92 33.32
C TYR A 54 -11.99 -13.66 33.40
N ALA A 55 -11.46 -12.54 33.85
CA ALA A 55 -12.18 -11.27 33.87
C ALA A 55 -12.58 -10.78 32.46
N CYS A 56 -11.82 -11.16 31.43
CA CYS A 56 -12.14 -10.90 30.03
C CYS A 56 -13.16 -11.90 29.42
N GLY A 57 -13.65 -12.88 30.20
CA GLY A 57 -14.73 -13.76 29.78
C GLY A 57 -14.30 -15.17 29.39
N VAL A 58 -13.09 -15.61 29.69
CA VAL A 58 -12.74 -17.05 29.56
C VAL A 58 -13.60 -17.84 30.51
N PRO A 59 -14.42 -18.83 30.03
CA PRO A 59 -15.52 -19.36 30.82
C PRO A 59 -15.10 -20.36 31.92
N ASP A 60 -14.04 -21.11 31.66
CA ASP A 60 -13.67 -22.23 32.56
C ASP A 60 -12.18 -22.64 32.38
N PRO A 61 -11.63 -23.45 33.29
CA PRO A 61 -10.25 -23.91 33.24
C PRO A 61 -9.90 -24.77 32.02
N THR A 62 -10.86 -25.44 31.41
CA THR A 62 -10.63 -26.28 30.22
C THR A 62 -10.39 -25.42 29.01
N VAL A 63 -11.19 -24.38 28.80
CA VAL A 63 -11.01 -23.38 27.77
C VAL A 63 -9.71 -22.60 27.99
N MET A 64 -9.44 -22.18 29.24
CA MET A 64 -8.18 -21.49 29.59
C MET A 64 -6.95 -22.28 29.15
N LYS A 65 -6.92 -23.59 29.45
CA LYS A 65 -5.75 -24.44 29.18
C LYS A 65 -5.58 -24.83 27.70
N ASN A 66 -6.68 -24.98 26.97
CA ASN A 66 -6.66 -25.67 25.67
C ASN A 66 -7.05 -24.83 24.47
N ALA A 67 -7.79 -23.72 24.66
CA ALA A 67 -8.22 -22.91 23.54
C ALA A 67 -7.07 -22.01 23.02
N PRO A 68 -6.77 -22.09 21.72
CA PRO A 68 -5.83 -21.15 21.10
C PRO A 68 -6.37 -19.73 21.14
N GLN A 69 -5.46 -18.76 21.27
CA GLN A 69 -5.77 -17.33 21.29
C GLN A 69 -5.45 -16.68 19.97
N VAL A 70 -6.45 -16.13 19.30
CA VAL A 70 -6.33 -15.49 17.99
C VAL A 70 -6.57 -13.99 18.14
N GLY A 71 -5.56 -13.17 17.83
CA GLY A 71 -5.71 -11.74 17.75
C GLY A 71 -6.46 -11.36 16.47
N VAL A 72 -7.51 -10.55 16.59
CA VAL A 72 -8.27 -9.99 15.46
C VAL A 72 -8.00 -8.49 15.41
N ALA A 73 -7.05 -8.08 14.59
CA ALA A 73 -6.59 -6.71 14.48
C ALA A 73 -7.36 -5.96 13.39
N THR A 74 -8.10 -4.92 13.76
CA THR A 74 -8.75 -4.02 12.78
C THR A 74 -8.02 -2.69 12.70
N VAL A 75 -8.13 -2.02 11.54
CA VAL A 75 -7.70 -0.63 11.37
C VAL A 75 -8.95 0.25 11.26
N TRP A 76 -9.89 0.00 12.15
CA TRP A 76 -11.18 0.68 12.15
C TRP A 76 -11.13 2.09 12.73
N TRP A 77 -11.85 3.02 12.12
CA TRP A 77 -12.32 4.26 12.72
C TRP A 77 -13.40 4.90 11.83
N GLU A 78 -14.25 5.76 12.41
CA GLU A 78 -15.45 6.28 11.74
C GLU A 78 -15.16 7.31 10.66
N GLY A 79 -14.09 8.08 10.79
CA GLY A 79 -13.79 9.22 9.93
C GLY A 79 -13.12 8.89 8.60
N ASN A 80 -13.04 7.61 8.18
CA ASN A 80 -12.46 7.21 6.91
C ASN A 80 -13.33 6.15 6.21
N PRO A 81 -13.91 6.43 5.04
CA PRO A 81 -14.72 5.45 4.31
C PRO A 81 -14.04 4.10 4.09
N CYS A 82 -12.71 4.09 3.92
CA CYS A 82 -11.94 2.86 3.78
C CYS A 82 -12.03 1.94 5.00
N ASN A 83 -12.36 2.47 6.19
CA ASN A 83 -12.21 1.79 7.47
C ASN A 83 -13.50 1.72 8.30
N THR A 84 -14.56 2.46 7.97
CA THR A 84 -15.78 2.58 8.80
C THR A 84 -16.47 1.25 9.11
N HIS A 85 -16.41 0.28 8.19
CA HIS A 85 -17.06 -1.03 8.29
C HIS A 85 -16.19 -2.11 8.94
N LEU A 86 -14.90 -1.83 9.18
CA LEU A 86 -13.94 -2.85 9.65
C LEU A 86 -14.22 -3.33 11.08
N MET A 87 -14.92 -2.54 11.91
CA MET A 87 -15.37 -2.98 13.22
C MET A 87 -16.33 -4.17 13.10
N GLU A 88 -17.32 -4.07 12.22
CA GLU A 88 -18.29 -5.16 11.97
C GLU A 88 -17.57 -6.40 11.44
N PHE A 89 -16.64 -6.25 10.51
CA PHE A 89 -15.85 -7.38 10.00
C PHE A 89 -15.04 -8.05 11.12
N GLY A 90 -14.44 -7.27 12.00
CA GLY A 90 -13.75 -7.79 13.18
C GLY A 90 -14.66 -8.61 14.09
N GLN A 91 -15.90 -8.16 14.30
CA GLN A 91 -16.91 -8.89 15.08
C GLN A 91 -17.31 -10.21 14.42
N ILE A 92 -17.51 -10.20 13.09
CA ILE A 92 -17.84 -11.43 12.33
C ILE A 92 -16.69 -12.44 12.42
N VAL A 93 -15.45 -11.99 12.21
CA VAL A 93 -14.25 -12.84 12.31
C VAL A 93 -14.09 -13.39 13.72
N LYS A 94 -14.24 -12.54 14.77
CA LYS A 94 -14.20 -12.98 16.17
C LYS A 94 -15.23 -14.07 16.43
N ALA A 95 -16.47 -13.87 16.04
CA ALA A 95 -17.53 -14.86 16.21
C ALA A 95 -17.24 -16.17 15.45
N ALA A 96 -16.63 -16.10 14.28
CA ALA A 96 -16.19 -17.28 13.52
C ALA A 96 -15.06 -18.03 14.24
N VAL A 97 -14.09 -17.31 14.82
CA VAL A 97 -12.99 -17.88 15.63
C VAL A 97 -13.55 -18.62 16.84
N GLU A 98 -14.50 -18.03 17.55
CA GLU A 98 -15.15 -18.64 18.73
C GLU A 98 -15.94 -19.90 18.36
N LYS A 99 -16.62 -19.94 17.21
CA LYS A 99 -17.30 -21.14 16.69
C LYS A 99 -16.35 -22.31 16.42
N GLN A 100 -15.07 -22.02 16.14
CA GLN A 100 -14.04 -23.05 15.94
C GLN A 100 -13.39 -23.52 17.26
N GLY A 101 -13.89 -23.08 18.41
CA GLY A 101 -13.37 -23.45 19.74
C GLY A 101 -12.07 -22.72 20.13
N MET A 102 -11.80 -21.58 19.50
CA MET A 102 -10.67 -20.71 19.81
C MET A 102 -11.14 -19.45 20.55
N LEU A 103 -10.25 -18.70 21.16
CA LEU A 103 -10.55 -17.41 21.79
C LEU A 103 -10.19 -16.29 20.80
N GLY A 104 -11.16 -15.47 20.42
CA GLY A 104 -10.99 -14.32 19.55
C GLY A 104 -10.80 -13.03 20.35
N TRP A 105 -9.64 -12.39 20.24
CA TRP A 105 -9.34 -11.12 20.90
C TRP A 105 -9.29 -10.00 19.87
N GLN A 106 -10.43 -9.28 19.74
CA GLN A 106 -10.50 -8.14 18.84
C GLN A 106 -9.81 -6.92 19.47
N PHE A 107 -8.93 -6.29 18.71
CA PHE A 107 -8.30 -5.01 19.05
C PHE A 107 -8.17 -4.14 17.81
N ASN A 108 -7.84 -2.86 18.01
CA ASN A 108 -7.77 -1.89 16.93
C ASN A 108 -6.43 -1.17 16.91
N THR A 109 -5.96 -0.83 15.72
CA THR A 109 -4.80 0.03 15.51
C THR A 109 -5.18 1.28 14.71
N VAL A 110 -4.26 2.23 14.58
CA VAL A 110 -4.52 3.51 13.92
C VAL A 110 -4.31 3.42 12.41
N GLY A 111 -5.10 4.20 11.65
CA GLY A 111 -4.88 4.40 10.23
C GLY A 111 -5.33 5.81 9.85
N VAL A 112 -4.51 6.53 9.09
CA VAL A 112 -4.84 7.85 8.57
C VAL A 112 -5.42 7.71 7.17
N SER A 113 -6.46 8.49 6.85
CA SER A 113 -7.03 8.52 5.51
C SER A 113 -6.16 9.34 4.56
N ASP A 114 -5.60 8.70 3.54
CA ASP A 114 -4.82 9.39 2.51
C ASP A 114 -5.68 10.42 1.76
N ALA A 115 -6.91 10.07 1.43
CA ALA A 115 -7.80 10.97 0.69
C ALA A 115 -8.18 12.23 1.47
N ILE A 116 -8.48 12.10 2.78
CA ILE A 116 -8.86 13.24 3.64
C ILE A 116 -7.67 14.16 3.91
N THR A 117 -6.46 13.61 3.99
CA THR A 117 -5.26 14.38 4.32
C THR A 117 -4.51 14.91 3.10
N MET A 118 -4.90 14.51 1.90
CA MET A 118 -4.26 14.84 0.64
C MET A 118 -4.11 16.36 0.43
N GLY A 119 -2.88 16.79 0.15
CA GLY A 119 -2.57 18.20 -0.10
C GLY A 119 -2.49 19.09 1.14
N GLY A 120 -2.56 18.49 2.34
CA GLY A 120 -2.41 19.19 3.62
C GLY A 120 -1.28 18.59 4.49
N GLU A 121 -0.94 19.27 5.59
CA GLU A 121 0.09 18.79 6.54
C GLU A 121 -0.29 17.45 7.20
N GLY A 122 -1.59 17.11 7.26
CA GLY A 122 -2.07 15.82 7.73
C GLY A 122 -1.52 14.63 6.94
N MET A 123 -1.17 14.83 5.65
CA MET A 123 -0.63 13.76 4.80
C MET A 123 0.72 13.21 5.29
N ARG A 124 1.48 13.99 6.05
CA ARG A 124 2.73 13.54 6.69
C ARG A 124 2.52 12.38 7.67
N PHE A 125 1.33 12.28 8.26
CA PHE A 125 1.00 11.18 9.18
C PHE A 125 0.60 9.89 8.45
N SER A 126 0.30 9.93 7.16
CA SER A 126 -0.14 8.75 6.42
C SER A 126 0.93 7.64 6.39
N LEU A 127 2.10 7.86 5.78
CA LEU A 127 3.14 6.83 5.67
C LEU A 127 3.65 6.39 7.04
N GLN A 128 3.78 7.31 7.95
CA GLN A 128 4.26 7.03 9.31
C GLN A 128 3.32 6.06 10.06
N THR A 129 2.01 6.05 9.75
CA THR A 129 1.10 5.07 10.35
C THR A 129 1.36 3.63 9.90
N ARG A 130 2.01 3.39 8.77
CA ARG A 130 2.47 2.04 8.37
C ARG A 130 3.35 1.42 9.45
N GLU A 131 4.29 2.19 9.98
CA GLU A 131 5.19 1.77 11.06
C GLU A 131 4.43 1.56 12.37
N ILE A 132 3.54 2.49 12.74
CA ILE A 132 2.73 2.36 13.98
C ILE A 132 1.81 1.14 13.91
N ILE A 133 1.23 0.84 12.76
CA ILE A 133 0.39 -0.35 12.56
C ILE A 133 1.23 -1.60 12.81
N ALA A 134 2.43 -1.67 12.22
CA ALA A 134 3.35 -2.78 12.43
C ALA A 134 3.73 -2.92 13.90
N ASP A 135 4.17 -1.85 14.55
CA ASP A 135 4.57 -1.81 15.96
C ASP A 135 3.43 -2.23 16.90
N SER A 136 2.22 -1.72 16.66
CA SER A 136 1.08 -1.97 17.55
C SER A 136 0.56 -3.42 17.46
N ILE A 137 0.47 -3.98 16.25
CA ILE A 137 0.01 -5.36 16.05
C ILE A 137 1.05 -6.34 16.58
N GLU A 138 2.32 -6.12 16.31
CA GLU A 138 3.42 -6.90 16.89
C GLU A 138 3.36 -6.85 18.42
N SER A 139 3.26 -5.65 19.00
CA SER A 139 3.23 -5.45 20.45
C SER A 139 2.08 -6.20 21.12
N VAL A 140 0.88 -6.14 20.56
CA VAL A 140 -0.27 -6.86 21.12
C VAL A 140 -0.11 -8.37 20.90
N THR A 141 0.20 -8.80 19.68
CA THR A 141 0.29 -10.23 19.33
C THR A 141 1.38 -10.93 20.15
N CYS A 142 2.55 -10.31 20.28
CA CYS A 142 3.66 -10.86 21.04
C CYS A 142 3.48 -10.70 22.54
N GLY A 143 3.13 -9.51 22.99
CA GLY A 143 2.99 -9.20 24.43
C GLY A 143 1.87 -9.97 25.13
N GLN A 144 0.78 -10.26 24.42
CA GLN A 144 -0.34 -11.05 24.91
C GLN A 144 -0.23 -12.55 24.55
N HIS A 145 0.87 -12.98 23.96
CA HIS A 145 1.13 -14.39 23.59
C HIS A 145 0.02 -15.00 22.70
N HIS A 146 -0.55 -14.22 21.75
CA HIS A 146 -1.52 -14.79 20.82
C HIS A 146 -0.87 -15.89 19.95
N ASP A 147 -1.62 -16.93 19.63
CA ASP A 147 -1.15 -18.07 18.83
C ASP A 147 -1.24 -17.83 17.32
N ALA A 148 -2.10 -16.90 16.92
CA ALA A 148 -2.28 -16.48 15.55
C ALA A 148 -2.82 -15.05 15.48
N ASN A 149 -2.77 -14.44 14.28
CA ASN A 149 -3.33 -13.13 14.03
C ASN A 149 -4.15 -13.10 12.73
N ILE A 150 -5.33 -12.47 12.78
CA ILE A 150 -6.12 -12.10 11.59
C ILE A 150 -6.19 -10.58 11.57
N SER A 151 -5.65 -9.97 10.51
CA SER A 151 -5.65 -8.51 10.36
C SER A 151 -6.60 -8.05 9.26
N ILE A 152 -7.37 -6.99 9.54
CA ILE A 152 -8.40 -6.46 8.66
C ILE A 152 -8.09 -5.00 8.32
N PRO A 153 -7.23 -4.76 7.30
CA PRO A 153 -6.88 -3.43 6.82
C PRO A 153 -7.85 -2.91 5.77
N GLY A 154 -7.88 -1.58 5.57
CA GLY A 154 -8.71 -0.93 4.55
C GLY A 154 -7.96 0.06 3.66
N CYS A 155 -7.24 1.03 4.21
CA CYS A 155 -6.58 2.12 3.48
C CYS A 155 -5.14 1.77 3.05
N ASP A 156 -4.53 2.64 2.25
CA ASP A 156 -3.26 2.47 1.54
C ASP A 156 -2.10 1.92 2.39
N LYS A 157 -1.86 2.50 3.57
CA LYS A 157 -0.73 2.14 4.45
C LYS A 157 -1.05 0.98 5.39
N ASN A 158 -2.34 0.62 5.45
CA ASN A 158 -2.79 -0.44 6.36
C ASN A 158 -2.29 -1.81 5.91
N MET A 159 -2.41 -2.16 4.60
CA MET A 159 -1.98 -3.46 4.09
C MET A 159 -0.49 -3.71 4.32
N PRO A 160 0.45 -2.85 3.89
CA PRO A 160 1.86 -3.10 4.15
C PRO A 160 2.17 -3.11 5.64
N GLY A 161 1.51 -2.27 6.46
CA GLY A 161 1.70 -2.25 7.91
C GLY A 161 1.35 -3.58 8.59
N VAL A 162 0.21 -4.19 8.22
CA VAL A 162 -0.18 -5.49 8.80
C VAL A 162 0.72 -6.63 8.33
N VAL A 163 1.23 -6.58 7.10
CA VAL A 163 2.18 -7.59 6.59
C VAL A 163 3.55 -7.45 7.26
N MET A 164 4.02 -6.22 7.49
CA MET A 164 5.23 -5.98 8.28
C MET A 164 5.08 -6.52 9.70
N ALA A 165 3.96 -6.25 10.38
CA ALA A 165 3.67 -6.85 11.69
C ALA A 165 3.71 -8.37 11.65
N ALA A 166 3.08 -8.98 10.63
CA ALA A 166 3.06 -10.42 10.44
C ALA A 166 4.47 -10.99 10.28
N ALA A 167 5.32 -10.35 9.48
CA ALA A 167 6.72 -10.74 9.32
C ALA A 167 7.50 -10.68 10.65
N ARG A 168 7.23 -9.67 11.50
CA ARG A 168 7.92 -9.50 12.80
C ARG A 168 7.48 -10.55 13.82
N HIS A 169 6.18 -10.68 14.08
CA HIS A 169 5.70 -11.67 15.07
C HIS A 169 5.81 -13.12 14.59
N ASN A 170 5.82 -13.35 13.29
CA ASN A 170 5.97 -14.65 12.61
C ASN A 170 5.10 -15.78 13.20
N ARG A 171 3.86 -15.48 13.56
CA ARG A 171 2.84 -16.46 13.98
C ARG A 171 1.83 -16.64 12.86
N PRO A 172 1.13 -17.77 12.74
CA PRO A 172 0.10 -17.97 11.72
C PRO A 172 -0.75 -16.72 11.51
N PHE A 173 -0.90 -16.30 10.26
CA PHE A 173 -1.44 -14.99 9.91
C PHE A 173 -2.36 -15.08 8.69
N LEU A 174 -3.45 -14.34 8.72
CA LEU A 174 -4.35 -14.15 7.58
C LEU A 174 -4.68 -12.66 7.45
N MET A 175 -4.55 -12.09 6.25
CA MET A 175 -5.09 -10.77 5.95
C MET A 175 -6.48 -10.91 5.32
N ILE A 176 -7.41 -10.06 5.74
CA ILE A 176 -8.71 -9.85 5.09
C ILE A 176 -8.79 -8.39 4.67
N TYR A 177 -8.74 -8.13 3.39
CA TYR A 177 -8.88 -6.76 2.88
C TYR A 177 -10.30 -6.25 3.09
N GLY A 178 -10.46 -5.00 3.54
CA GLY A 178 -11.76 -4.37 3.77
C GLY A 178 -12.63 -4.22 2.52
N GLY A 179 -12.06 -4.42 1.32
CA GLY A 179 -12.78 -4.37 0.06
C GLY A 179 -12.81 -2.97 -0.56
N THR A 180 -13.27 -2.92 -1.82
CA THR A 180 -13.30 -1.71 -2.63
C THR A 180 -14.59 -0.94 -2.46
N ILE A 181 -14.51 0.40 -2.54
CA ILE A 181 -15.70 1.26 -2.66
C ILE A 181 -16.31 1.09 -4.06
N ARG A 182 -17.62 1.27 -4.17
CA ARG A 182 -18.30 1.37 -5.46
C ARG A 182 -17.94 2.66 -6.18
N LYS A 183 -18.06 2.66 -7.49
CA LYS A 183 -17.94 3.89 -8.30
C LYS A 183 -19.10 4.83 -8.03
N GLY A 184 -18.82 6.13 -8.02
CA GLY A 184 -19.82 7.18 -7.94
C GLY A 184 -20.36 7.56 -9.32
N HIS A 185 -21.37 8.42 -9.33
CA HIS A 185 -21.95 8.97 -10.57
C HIS A 185 -22.25 10.45 -10.40
N SER A 186 -21.77 11.28 -11.33
CA SER A 186 -22.13 12.70 -11.40
C SER A 186 -23.26 12.88 -12.41
N ALA A 187 -24.40 13.36 -11.93
CA ALA A 187 -25.53 13.68 -12.79
C ALA A 187 -25.25 14.89 -13.69
N LEU A 188 -24.48 15.88 -13.21
CA LEU A 188 -24.15 17.07 -13.98
C LEU A 188 -23.08 16.84 -15.06
N LEU A 189 -22.22 15.85 -14.87
CA LEU A 189 -21.22 15.44 -15.86
C LEU A 189 -21.65 14.23 -16.69
N GLU A 190 -22.76 13.57 -16.35
CA GLU A 190 -23.25 12.34 -16.99
C GLU A 190 -22.16 11.27 -17.12
N LYS A 191 -21.37 11.07 -16.04
CA LYS A 191 -20.29 10.11 -16.03
C LYS A 191 -20.07 9.46 -14.68
N GLU A 192 -19.43 8.30 -14.70
CA GLU A 192 -18.90 7.68 -13.49
C GLU A 192 -17.73 8.49 -12.94
N ILE A 193 -17.67 8.60 -11.62
CA ILE A 193 -16.68 9.39 -10.89
C ILE A 193 -16.11 8.60 -9.71
N ASN A 194 -15.01 9.07 -9.18
CA ASN A 194 -14.36 8.57 -7.97
C ASN A 194 -13.62 9.71 -7.25
N ILE A 195 -12.88 9.39 -6.20
CA ILE A 195 -12.13 10.39 -5.43
C ILE A 195 -11.13 11.21 -6.29
N SER A 196 -10.49 10.62 -7.30
CA SER A 196 -9.57 11.38 -8.17
C SER A 196 -10.31 12.42 -9.01
N SER A 197 -11.58 12.16 -9.34
CA SER A 197 -12.41 13.11 -10.08
C SER A 197 -12.62 14.43 -9.32
N CYS A 198 -12.61 14.41 -7.97
CA CYS A 198 -12.70 15.61 -7.15
C CYS A 198 -11.47 16.52 -7.37
N TYR A 199 -10.28 15.94 -7.39
CA TYR A 199 -9.03 16.70 -7.58
C TYR A 199 -8.88 17.20 -9.02
N GLU A 200 -9.24 16.40 -10.02
CA GLU A 200 -9.26 16.80 -11.43
C GLU A 200 -10.28 17.95 -11.66
N ALA A 201 -11.48 17.83 -11.08
CA ALA A 201 -12.51 18.86 -11.14
C ALA A 201 -12.07 20.16 -10.44
N SER A 202 -11.40 20.06 -9.28
CA SER A 202 -10.83 21.20 -8.58
C SER A 202 -9.78 21.93 -9.43
N GLY A 203 -8.94 21.18 -10.13
CA GLY A 203 -8.00 21.74 -11.12
C GLY A 203 -8.76 22.46 -12.24
N ALA A 204 -9.73 21.79 -12.87
CA ALA A 204 -10.51 22.40 -13.95
C ALA A 204 -11.32 23.62 -13.48
N TYR A 205 -11.85 23.60 -12.26
CA TYR A 205 -12.54 24.74 -11.63
C TYR A 205 -11.62 25.96 -11.50
N THR A 206 -10.42 25.76 -10.96
CA THR A 206 -9.42 26.82 -10.78
C THR A 206 -9.05 27.53 -12.09
N TYR A 207 -9.05 26.81 -13.20
CA TYR A 207 -8.73 27.34 -14.54
C TYR A 207 -9.97 27.69 -15.36
N GLY A 208 -11.18 27.72 -14.76
CA GLY A 208 -12.42 28.10 -15.43
C GLY A 208 -12.87 27.14 -16.54
N LYS A 209 -12.44 25.86 -16.47
CA LYS A 209 -12.73 24.82 -17.47
C LYS A 209 -13.79 23.80 -17.02
N LEU A 210 -14.30 23.92 -15.80
CA LEU A 210 -15.31 23.00 -15.29
C LEU A 210 -16.72 23.48 -15.67
N HIS A 211 -17.43 22.68 -16.47
CA HIS A 211 -18.78 22.99 -16.95
C HIS A 211 -19.68 21.78 -16.84
N ALA A 212 -20.97 22.00 -16.54
CA ALA A 212 -21.98 20.97 -16.63
C ALA A 212 -22.18 20.52 -18.08
N LYS A 213 -22.41 19.24 -18.30
CA LYS A 213 -22.82 18.70 -19.61
C LYS A 213 -24.33 18.80 -19.81
N THR A 214 -25.09 18.59 -18.73
CA THR A 214 -26.55 18.61 -18.76
C THR A 214 -27.03 20.06 -18.58
N ASN A 215 -27.81 20.57 -19.54
CA ASN A 215 -28.42 21.91 -19.52
C ASN A 215 -27.45 23.04 -19.10
N PRO A 216 -26.35 23.24 -19.85
CA PRO A 216 -25.41 24.30 -19.51
C PRO A 216 -26.08 25.66 -19.57
N GLY A 217 -25.92 26.49 -18.52
CA GLY A 217 -26.50 27.82 -18.42
C GLY A 217 -27.85 27.89 -17.71
N GLU A 218 -28.44 26.78 -17.28
CA GLU A 218 -29.59 26.81 -16.37
C GLU A 218 -29.19 27.24 -14.94
N PRO A 219 -30.09 27.87 -14.18
CA PRO A 219 -29.86 28.14 -12.76
C PRO A 219 -29.53 26.87 -12.00
N GLY A 220 -28.47 26.88 -11.15
CA GLY A 220 -27.99 25.71 -10.46
C GLY A 220 -27.06 24.79 -11.31
N ARG A 221 -26.51 25.32 -12.41
CA ARG A 221 -25.55 24.61 -13.31
C ARG A 221 -24.22 25.36 -13.43
N THR A 222 -23.83 26.06 -12.39
CA THR A 222 -22.53 26.75 -12.30
C THR A 222 -21.40 25.74 -12.09
N SER A 223 -20.16 26.18 -12.27
CA SER A 223 -18.99 25.35 -11.94
C SER A 223 -18.97 24.92 -10.47
N SER A 224 -19.51 25.76 -9.55
CA SER A 224 -19.65 25.41 -8.14
C SER A 224 -20.65 24.27 -7.93
N ASP A 225 -21.79 24.29 -8.62
CA ASP A 225 -22.78 23.21 -8.53
C ASP A 225 -22.23 21.88 -9.06
N VAL A 226 -21.36 21.93 -10.09
CA VAL A 226 -20.68 20.74 -10.60
C VAL A 226 -19.68 20.21 -9.56
N MET A 227 -18.95 21.08 -8.86
CA MET A 227 -18.08 20.66 -7.75
C MET A 227 -18.87 19.99 -6.64
N ASP A 228 -19.97 20.62 -6.18
CA ASP A 228 -20.84 20.08 -5.14
C ASP A 228 -21.42 18.70 -5.53
N ASP A 229 -21.82 18.53 -6.79
CA ASP A 229 -22.32 17.25 -7.31
C ASP A 229 -21.24 16.17 -7.26
N ILE A 230 -20.01 16.49 -7.70
CA ILE A 230 -18.88 15.54 -7.67
C ILE A 230 -18.52 15.19 -6.22
N GLU A 231 -18.36 16.17 -5.35
CA GLU A 231 -17.97 15.96 -3.94
C GLU A 231 -18.97 15.09 -3.18
N ARG A 232 -20.25 15.24 -3.44
CA ARG A 232 -21.32 14.44 -2.80
C ARG A 232 -21.40 13.01 -3.29
N HIS A 233 -21.03 12.74 -4.54
CA HIS A 233 -21.32 11.47 -5.19
C HIS A 233 -20.06 10.64 -5.55
N ALA A 234 -18.85 11.19 -5.38
CA ALA A 234 -17.61 10.49 -5.73
C ALA A 234 -17.30 9.26 -4.86
N CYS A 235 -17.80 9.25 -3.61
CA CYS A 235 -17.51 8.19 -2.62
C CYS A 235 -18.81 7.63 -2.03
N PRO A 236 -19.54 6.75 -2.72
CA PRO A 236 -20.87 6.28 -2.31
C PRO A 236 -20.80 5.11 -1.31
N GLY A 237 -20.37 5.34 -0.08
CA GLY A 237 -20.36 4.37 1.00
C GLY A 237 -18.97 3.91 1.44
N PRO A 238 -18.87 2.78 2.16
CA PRO A 238 -17.62 2.27 2.67
C PRO A 238 -16.80 1.51 1.62
N GLY A 239 -15.50 1.43 1.86
CA GLY A 239 -14.54 0.71 1.05
C GLY A 239 -13.33 1.57 0.67
N ALA A 240 -12.23 0.94 0.31
CA ALA A 240 -11.06 1.62 -0.20
C ALA A 240 -11.28 2.12 -1.63
N CYS A 241 -10.48 3.10 -2.07
CA CYS A 241 -10.62 3.73 -3.38
C CYS A 241 -10.82 2.72 -4.51
N GLY A 242 -11.80 2.98 -5.41
CA GLY A 242 -12.22 2.02 -6.43
C GLY A 242 -11.27 1.82 -7.62
N GLY A 243 -10.27 2.70 -7.82
CA GLY A 243 -9.26 2.54 -8.88
C GLY A 243 -8.09 1.66 -8.44
N MET A 244 -7.19 1.33 -9.38
CA MET A 244 -5.91 0.65 -9.11
C MET A 244 -4.90 1.63 -8.50
N TYR A 245 -5.31 2.27 -7.41
CA TYR A 245 -4.49 3.12 -6.56
C TYR A 245 -3.72 2.26 -5.55
N THR A 246 -3.09 2.87 -4.54
CA THR A 246 -2.18 2.15 -3.65
C THR A 246 -2.86 1.05 -2.84
N ALA A 247 -4.08 1.28 -2.33
CA ALA A 247 -4.82 0.26 -1.56
C ALA A 247 -5.04 -1.02 -2.37
N ASN A 248 -5.59 -0.91 -3.58
CA ASN A 248 -5.84 -2.07 -4.44
C ASN A 248 -4.55 -2.68 -5.01
N THR A 249 -3.52 -1.86 -5.26
CA THR A 249 -2.18 -2.36 -5.62
C THR A 249 -1.65 -3.30 -4.55
N MET A 250 -1.70 -2.88 -3.30
CA MET A 250 -1.19 -3.72 -2.19
C MET A 250 -2.09 -4.92 -1.94
N ALA A 251 -3.42 -4.76 -1.98
CA ALA A 251 -4.35 -5.86 -1.77
C ALA A 251 -4.17 -6.98 -2.83
N THR A 252 -4.09 -6.62 -4.13
CA THR A 252 -3.88 -7.58 -5.21
C THR A 252 -2.51 -8.26 -5.15
N ALA A 253 -1.47 -7.49 -4.81
CA ALA A 253 -0.12 -8.01 -4.61
C ALA A 253 -0.05 -9.03 -3.46
N ILE A 254 -0.68 -8.73 -2.32
CA ILE A 254 -0.72 -9.61 -1.14
C ILE A 254 -1.54 -10.88 -1.44
N GLU A 255 -2.58 -10.78 -2.28
CA GLU A 255 -3.29 -11.97 -2.78
C GLU A 255 -2.39 -12.84 -3.65
N ALA A 256 -1.60 -12.25 -4.55
CA ALA A 256 -0.61 -12.97 -5.35
C ALA A 256 0.55 -13.55 -4.53
N MET A 257 0.83 -12.99 -3.33
CA MET A 257 1.78 -13.54 -2.36
C MET A 257 1.22 -14.70 -1.52
N GLY A 258 -0.08 -14.96 -1.60
CA GLY A 258 -0.72 -16.06 -0.85
C GLY A 258 -1.00 -15.78 0.63
N LEU A 259 -1.03 -14.52 1.07
CA LEU A 259 -1.28 -14.11 2.47
C LEU A 259 -2.75 -13.83 2.77
N THR A 260 -3.64 -13.97 1.80
CA THR A 260 -5.07 -13.76 1.92
C THR A 260 -5.86 -14.80 1.12
N LEU A 261 -7.17 -14.80 1.25
CA LEU A 261 -8.05 -15.68 0.49
C LEU A 261 -8.22 -15.21 -0.97
N PRO A 262 -8.42 -16.14 -1.93
CA PRO A 262 -8.76 -15.77 -3.30
C PRO A 262 -10.02 -14.89 -3.35
N GLY A 263 -9.94 -13.79 -4.10
CA GLY A 263 -11.00 -12.82 -4.27
C GLY A 263 -11.00 -11.69 -3.26
N SER A 264 -10.26 -11.82 -2.16
CA SER A 264 -10.20 -10.81 -1.10
C SER A 264 -9.92 -9.42 -1.64
N SER A 265 -8.99 -9.29 -2.58
CA SER A 265 -8.54 -8.00 -3.12
C SER A 265 -9.51 -7.35 -4.10
N SER A 266 -10.47 -8.08 -4.65
CA SER A 266 -11.40 -7.56 -5.67
C SER A 266 -12.85 -7.49 -5.21
N TYR A 267 -13.23 -8.12 -4.10
CA TYR A 267 -14.58 -8.01 -3.57
C TYR A 267 -14.91 -6.57 -3.15
N PRO A 268 -16.05 -6.00 -3.62
CA PRO A 268 -16.56 -4.76 -3.04
C PRO A 268 -16.81 -4.90 -1.53
N ALA A 269 -16.56 -3.83 -0.77
CA ALA A 269 -16.63 -3.84 0.70
C ALA A 269 -17.98 -4.35 1.25
N MET A 270 -19.08 -3.99 0.57
CA MET A 270 -20.44 -4.36 1.01
C MET A 270 -21.00 -5.59 0.27
N SER A 271 -20.14 -6.36 -0.41
CA SER A 271 -20.60 -7.57 -1.12
C SER A 271 -20.86 -8.74 -0.16
N PRO A 272 -21.81 -9.63 -0.49
CA PRO A 272 -22.02 -10.85 0.28
C PRO A 272 -20.77 -11.74 0.34
N GLU A 273 -19.95 -11.73 -0.70
CA GLU A 273 -18.69 -12.47 -0.79
C GLU A 273 -17.71 -12.02 0.28
N LYS A 274 -17.58 -10.72 0.50
CA LYS A 274 -16.71 -10.15 1.53
C LYS A 274 -17.15 -10.56 2.93
N ARG A 275 -18.45 -10.60 3.19
CA ARG A 275 -18.98 -11.09 4.47
C ARG A 275 -18.70 -12.58 4.67
N ARG A 276 -18.93 -13.42 3.63
CA ARG A 276 -18.59 -14.85 3.66
C ARG A 276 -17.10 -15.11 3.87
N GLU A 277 -16.24 -14.26 3.31
CA GLU A 277 -14.80 -14.32 3.55
C GLU A 277 -14.47 -14.16 5.05
N CYS A 278 -15.07 -13.16 5.71
CA CYS A 278 -14.90 -12.95 7.15
C CYS A 278 -15.37 -14.16 7.97
N GLU A 279 -16.49 -14.80 7.58
CA GLU A 279 -17.03 -16.00 8.24
C GLU A 279 -16.10 -17.21 8.08
N ARG A 280 -15.38 -17.33 6.95
CA ARG A 280 -14.45 -18.43 6.65
C ARG A 280 -13.05 -18.23 7.24
N ALA A 281 -12.72 -17.03 7.72
CA ALA A 281 -11.39 -16.68 8.19
C ALA A 281 -10.86 -17.64 9.28
N ALA A 282 -11.76 -18.06 10.18
CA ALA A 282 -11.41 -18.94 11.30
C ALA A 282 -10.99 -20.35 10.85
N GLU A 283 -11.61 -20.88 9.79
CA GLU A 283 -11.25 -22.18 9.22
C GLU A 283 -9.85 -22.12 8.63
N VAL A 284 -9.54 -21.05 7.90
CA VAL A 284 -8.26 -20.85 7.24
C VAL A 284 -7.13 -20.66 8.24
N ILE A 285 -7.33 -19.79 9.25
CA ILE A 285 -6.29 -19.58 10.27
C ILE A 285 -6.04 -20.84 11.10
N LYS A 286 -7.07 -21.66 11.36
CA LYS A 286 -6.92 -22.95 12.02
C LYS A 286 -6.05 -23.91 11.21
N VAL A 287 -6.28 -24.03 9.90
CA VAL A 287 -5.42 -24.82 8.99
C VAL A 287 -3.98 -24.32 9.03
N ALA A 288 -3.77 -23.00 9.00
CA ALA A 288 -2.43 -22.43 9.09
C ALA A 288 -1.76 -22.76 10.43
N MET A 289 -2.50 -22.76 11.54
CA MET A 289 -1.99 -23.16 12.86
C MET A 289 -1.66 -24.65 12.91
N GLU A 290 -2.53 -25.52 12.39
CA GLU A 290 -2.37 -26.99 12.36
C GLU A 290 -1.14 -27.40 11.54
N ARG A 291 -0.87 -26.69 10.45
CA ARG A 291 0.27 -26.95 9.54
C ARG A 291 1.50 -26.11 9.84
N ASP A 292 1.48 -25.28 10.86
CA ASP A 292 2.54 -24.32 11.23
C ASP A 292 3.00 -23.46 10.03
N ILE A 293 2.02 -22.97 9.25
CA ILE A 293 2.27 -22.05 8.14
C ILE A 293 2.37 -20.64 8.70
N ARG A 294 3.52 -20.00 8.52
CA ARG A 294 3.82 -18.69 9.08
C ARG A 294 4.13 -17.66 8.00
N PRO A 295 4.03 -16.37 8.32
CA PRO A 295 4.29 -15.29 7.35
C PRO A 295 5.63 -15.44 6.61
N ARG A 296 6.72 -15.75 7.31
CA ARG A 296 8.04 -15.89 6.67
C ARG A 296 8.20 -17.14 5.79
N ASP A 297 7.31 -18.13 5.93
CA ASP A 297 7.22 -19.25 4.99
C ASP A 297 6.58 -18.81 3.66
N LEU A 298 5.77 -17.75 3.68
CA LEU A 298 5.00 -17.21 2.55
C LEU A 298 5.62 -15.96 1.93
N ILE A 299 6.21 -15.09 2.76
CA ILE A 299 6.89 -13.85 2.33
C ILE A 299 8.30 -14.22 1.85
N THR A 300 8.40 -14.59 0.58
CA THR A 300 9.61 -15.10 -0.03
C THR A 300 9.96 -14.31 -1.30
N ARG A 301 11.16 -14.49 -1.81
CA ARG A 301 11.56 -13.93 -3.11
C ARG A 301 10.54 -14.26 -4.21
N ARG A 302 10.11 -15.52 -4.30
CA ARG A 302 9.13 -15.98 -5.30
C ARG A 302 7.77 -15.29 -5.17
N SER A 303 7.28 -15.11 -3.94
CA SER A 303 6.01 -14.40 -3.73
C SER A 303 6.10 -12.92 -4.07
N PHE A 304 7.24 -12.25 -3.80
CA PHE A 304 7.47 -10.87 -4.27
C PHE A 304 7.55 -10.76 -5.79
N GLU A 305 8.14 -11.73 -6.48
CA GLU A 305 8.15 -11.75 -7.95
C GLU A 305 6.73 -11.81 -8.52
N ASN A 306 5.85 -12.63 -7.94
CA ASN A 306 4.42 -12.64 -8.30
C ASN A 306 3.76 -11.28 -8.03
N ALA A 307 3.99 -10.69 -6.86
CA ALA A 307 3.44 -9.39 -6.48
C ALA A 307 3.86 -8.27 -7.45
N LEU A 308 5.15 -8.20 -7.77
CA LEU A 308 5.69 -7.22 -8.71
C LEU A 308 5.09 -7.40 -10.11
N ARG A 309 5.06 -8.63 -10.63
CA ARG A 309 4.50 -8.91 -11.96
C ARG A 309 3.01 -8.57 -12.02
N LEU A 310 2.22 -8.96 -11.02
CA LEU A 310 0.80 -8.62 -11.00
C LEU A 310 0.59 -7.11 -10.91
N THR A 311 1.43 -6.39 -10.16
CA THR A 311 1.42 -4.92 -10.11
C THR A 311 1.66 -4.30 -11.47
N MET A 312 2.61 -4.83 -12.27
CA MET A 312 2.85 -4.34 -13.64
C MET A 312 1.69 -4.64 -14.58
N ILE A 313 1.11 -5.84 -14.49
CA ILE A 313 -0.07 -6.27 -15.28
C ILE A 313 -1.26 -5.34 -15.03
N LEU A 314 -1.54 -5.02 -13.76
CA LEU A 314 -2.73 -4.27 -13.37
C LEU A 314 -2.57 -2.75 -13.42
N GLY A 315 -1.35 -2.24 -13.65
CA GLY A 315 -1.12 -0.79 -13.67
C GLY A 315 -1.08 -0.15 -12.28
N GLY A 316 -0.49 -0.85 -11.31
CA GLY A 316 -0.47 -0.44 -9.91
C GLY A 316 0.29 0.86 -9.62
N SER A 317 0.14 1.34 -8.39
CA SER A 317 0.74 2.58 -7.88
C SER A 317 2.26 2.46 -7.69
N THR A 318 3.00 3.55 -7.96
CA THR A 318 4.43 3.68 -7.62
C THR A 318 4.69 3.53 -6.11
N ASN A 319 3.72 3.89 -5.26
CA ASN A 319 3.81 3.67 -3.81
C ASN A 319 4.01 2.19 -3.45
N GLY A 320 3.50 1.26 -4.28
CA GLY A 320 3.72 -0.17 -4.11
C GLY A 320 5.20 -0.53 -4.05
N VAL A 321 6.06 0.12 -4.83
CA VAL A 321 7.52 -0.10 -4.82
C VAL A 321 8.09 0.15 -3.42
N LEU A 322 7.76 1.30 -2.82
CA LEU A 322 8.19 1.63 -1.45
C LEU A 322 7.72 0.59 -0.44
N HIS A 323 6.48 0.13 -0.59
CA HIS A 323 5.90 -0.83 0.35
C HIS A 323 6.44 -2.25 0.18
N PHE A 324 6.73 -2.69 -1.05
CA PHE A 324 7.38 -3.99 -1.29
C PHE A 324 8.77 -4.04 -0.67
N LEU A 325 9.56 -2.97 -0.85
CA LEU A 325 10.88 -2.86 -0.23
C LEU A 325 10.80 -2.87 1.30
N ALA A 326 9.81 -2.17 1.88
CA ALA A 326 9.58 -2.17 3.32
C ALA A 326 9.22 -3.56 3.86
N MET A 327 8.25 -4.23 3.22
CA MET A 327 7.82 -5.57 3.61
C MET A 327 8.95 -6.60 3.46
N ALA A 328 9.73 -6.51 2.37
CA ALA A 328 10.86 -7.40 2.12
C ALA A 328 11.96 -7.21 3.16
N ASN A 329 12.34 -5.96 3.44
CA ASN A 329 13.33 -5.64 4.46
C ASN A 329 12.92 -6.18 5.83
N THR A 330 11.69 -5.88 6.29
CA THR A 330 11.15 -6.39 7.56
C THR A 330 11.12 -7.93 7.61
N ALA A 331 10.89 -8.60 6.49
CA ALA A 331 10.87 -10.06 6.42
C ALA A 331 12.27 -10.71 6.26
N GLY A 332 13.31 -9.90 6.06
CA GLY A 332 14.67 -10.38 5.77
C GLY A 332 14.82 -10.96 4.36
N VAL A 333 14.01 -10.50 3.39
CA VAL A 333 14.08 -10.90 1.99
C VAL A 333 14.88 -9.85 1.20
N ASP A 334 15.92 -10.28 0.52
CA ASP A 334 16.71 -9.40 -0.35
C ASP A 334 15.90 -9.04 -1.61
N LEU A 335 15.29 -7.85 -1.60
CA LEU A 335 14.55 -7.26 -2.69
C LEU A 335 15.06 -5.84 -2.95
N THR A 336 15.37 -5.53 -4.20
CA THR A 336 15.97 -4.25 -4.59
C THR A 336 15.19 -3.54 -5.69
N LEU A 337 15.53 -2.29 -5.95
CA LEU A 337 14.99 -1.54 -7.09
C LEU A 337 15.32 -2.22 -8.44
N ASP A 338 16.42 -2.97 -8.53
CA ASP A 338 16.77 -3.69 -9.77
C ASP A 338 15.82 -4.86 -10.04
N ASP A 339 15.26 -5.46 -8.99
CA ASP A 339 14.20 -6.48 -9.13
C ASP A 339 12.92 -5.88 -9.65
N VAL A 340 12.57 -4.69 -9.18
CA VAL A 340 11.42 -3.93 -9.69
C VAL A 340 11.63 -3.56 -11.17
N ALA A 341 12.82 -3.09 -11.54
CA ALA A 341 13.18 -2.78 -12.91
C ALA A 341 13.04 -4.02 -13.81
N ARG A 342 13.62 -5.15 -13.41
CA ARG A 342 13.52 -6.41 -14.14
C ARG A 342 12.09 -6.90 -14.29
N ALA A 343 11.27 -6.84 -13.23
CA ALA A 343 9.85 -7.17 -13.31
C ALA A 343 9.10 -6.27 -14.30
N SER A 344 9.40 -4.97 -14.31
CA SER A 344 8.82 -4.02 -15.24
C SER A 344 9.23 -4.28 -16.69
N ASP A 345 10.50 -4.57 -16.94
CA ASP A 345 11.00 -4.82 -18.30
C ASP A 345 10.43 -6.10 -18.93
N THR A 346 10.13 -7.10 -18.09
CA THR A 346 9.72 -8.44 -18.55
C THR A 346 8.21 -8.71 -18.43
N THR A 347 7.41 -7.77 -17.94
CA THR A 347 5.98 -7.97 -17.70
C THR A 347 5.16 -6.89 -18.40
N PRO A 348 4.20 -7.24 -19.28
CA PRO A 348 3.39 -6.26 -19.98
C PRO A 348 2.38 -5.56 -19.06
N PHE A 349 1.92 -4.39 -19.47
CA PHE A 349 0.79 -3.69 -18.85
C PHE A 349 -0.49 -4.01 -19.62
N LEU A 350 -1.46 -4.64 -18.95
CA LEU A 350 -2.66 -5.17 -19.60
C LEU A 350 -3.97 -4.49 -19.17
N ALA A 351 -4.06 -4.02 -17.93
CA ALA A 351 -5.33 -3.60 -17.35
C ALA A 351 -5.68 -2.14 -17.68
N ASP A 352 -6.86 -1.92 -18.27
CA ASP A 352 -7.40 -0.58 -18.54
C ASP A 352 -8.15 -0.03 -17.29
N LEU A 353 -7.47 -0.12 -16.11
CA LEU A 353 -8.00 0.33 -14.84
C LEU A 353 -7.60 1.79 -14.53
N ALA A 354 -8.52 2.54 -13.92
CA ALA A 354 -8.22 3.88 -13.40
C ALA A 354 -7.06 3.81 -12.38
N PRO A 355 -6.13 4.78 -12.36
CA PRO A 355 -6.17 6.08 -13.04
C PRO A 355 -5.67 6.05 -14.50
N SER A 356 -4.93 5.05 -14.92
CA SER A 356 -4.33 4.99 -16.26
C SER A 356 -5.35 4.60 -17.34
N GLY A 357 -6.45 3.96 -16.95
CA GLY A 357 -7.56 3.52 -17.78
C GLY A 357 -8.92 4.04 -17.29
N LYS A 358 -9.98 3.45 -17.81
CA LYS A 358 -11.37 3.92 -17.61
C LYS A 358 -12.20 3.06 -16.66
N TYR A 359 -11.77 1.84 -16.35
CA TYR A 359 -12.51 0.91 -15.52
C TYR A 359 -12.05 0.96 -14.05
N TYR A 360 -12.87 0.40 -13.15
CA TYR A 360 -12.63 0.33 -11.71
C TYR A 360 -12.52 -1.11 -11.22
N MET A 361 -12.15 -1.30 -9.96
CA MET A 361 -12.06 -2.63 -9.35
C MET A 361 -13.42 -3.34 -9.28
N GLU A 362 -14.52 -2.61 -9.15
CA GLU A 362 -15.87 -3.16 -9.24
C GLU A 362 -16.13 -3.78 -10.62
N ASP A 363 -15.64 -3.15 -11.70
CA ASP A 363 -15.75 -3.70 -13.05
C ASP A 363 -14.90 -4.98 -13.19
N LEU A 364 -13.68 -4.98 -12.63
CA LEU A 364 -12.83 -6.18 -12.61
C LEU A 364 -13.49 -7.32 -11.82
N TYR A 365 -14.09 -7.03 -10.66
CA TYR A 365 -14.84 -8.02 -9.89
C TYR A 365 -15.95 -8.68 -10.73
N ASN A 366 -16.71 -7.89 -11.48
CA ASN A 366 -17.82 -8.35 -12.31
C ASN A 366 -17.41 -9.31 -13.46
N VAL A 367 -16.13 -9.28 -13.88
CA VAL A 367 -15.60 -10.14 -14.96
C VAL A 367 -14.75 -11.31 -14.45
N GLY A 368 -14.73 -11.55 -13.14
CA GLY A 368 -14.04 -12.67 -12.51
C GLY A 368 -13.06 -12.31 -11.39
N GLY A 369 -12.71 -11.03 -11.25
CA GLY A 369 -11.85 -10.53 -10.18
C GLY A 369 -10.38 -10.89 -10.32
N THR A 370 -9.61 -10.53 -9.30
CA THR A 370 -8.16 -10.81 -9.23
C THR A 370 -7.80 -12.30 -9.39
N PRO A 371 -8.54 -13.26 -8.78
CA PRO A 371 -8.19 -14.68 -8.95
C PRO A 371 -8.27 -15.18 -10.39
N SER A 372 -9.22 -14.67 -11.19
CA SER A 372 -9.30 -15.01 -12.61
C SER A 372 -8.09 -14.49 -13.40
N VAL A 373 -7.59 -13.29 -13.05
CA VAL A 373 -6.35 -12.74 -13.60
C VAL A 373 -5.16 -13.60 -13.18
N ILE A 374 -5.04 -13.94 -11.90
CA ILE A 374 -3.97 -14.81 -11.37
C ILE A 374 -3.99 -16.17 -12.08
N LYS A 375 -5.16 -16.80 -12.22
CA LYS A 375 -5.33 -18.06 -12.94
C LYS A 375 -4.83 -17.96 -14.39
N MET A 376 -5.24 -16.93 -15.11
CA MET A 376 -4.78 -16.68 -16.49
C MET A 376 -3.26 -16.54 -16.54
N LEU A 377 -2.66 -15.75 -15.63
CA LEU A 377 -1.22 -15.49 -15.63
C LEU A 377 -0.39 -16.72 -15.25
N ILE A 378 -0.90 -17.59 -14.37
CA ILE A 378 -0.28 -18.88 -14.05
C ILE A 378 -0.29 -19.79 -15.30
N HIS A 379 -1.43 -19.91 -15.98
CA HIS A 379 -1.52 -20.70 -17.21
C HIS A 379 -0.60 -20.20 -18.33
N ARG A 380 -0.30 -18.91 -18.34
CA ARG A 380 0.64 -18.29 -19.30
C ARG A 380 2.10 -18.30 -18.84
N GLY A 381 2.40 -18.91 -17.68
CA GLY A 381 3.74 -18.98 -17.12
C GLY A 381 4.33 -17.65 -16.66
N ILE A 382 3.49 -16.63 -16.42
CA ILE A 382 3.91 -15.30 -15.94
C ILE A 382 4.03 -15.28 -14.42
N LEU A 383 3.08 -15.91 -13.72
CA LEU A 383 3.12 -16.07 -12.27
C LEU A 383 3.50 -17.49 -11.88
N ASP A 384 4.22 -17.61 -10.77
CA ASP A 384 4.55 -18.87 -10.16
C ASP A 384 3.38 -19.39 -9.33
N GLY A 385 2.63 -20.35 -9.89
CA GLY A 385 1.51 -21.00 -9.22
C GLY A 385 1.90 -21.98 -8.11
N GLY A 386 3.19 -22.35 -8.03
CA GLY A 386 3.71 -23.32 -7.05
C GLY A 386 4.09 -22.71 -5.69
N ILE A 387 3.88 -21.41 -5.46
CA ILE A 387 4.13 -20.82 -4.14
C ILE A 387 3.09 -21.31 -3.13
N PRO A 388 3.50 -21.58 -1.85
CA PRO A 388 2.56 -21.91 -0.79
C PRO A 388 1.71 -20.70 -0.42
N THR A 389 0.51 -20.96 0.13
CA THR A 389 -0.40 -19.92 0.61
C THR A 389 -0.91 -20.22 2.03
N VAL A 390 -1.51 -19.23 2.65
CA VAL A 390 -2.09 -19.35 4.01
C VAL A 390 -3.19 -20.42 4.11
N THR A 391 -3.82 -20.77 2.98
CA THR A 391 -4.86 -21.83 2.95
C THR A 391 -4.29 -23.24 3.07
N GLY A 392 -2.96 -23.40 3.06
CA GLY A 392 -2.28 -24.70 3.02
C GLY A 392 -2.27 -25.35 1.62
N LYS A 393 -2.72 -24.64 0.60
CA LYS A 393 -2.65 -25.02 -0.81
C LYS A 393 -1.65 -24.10 -1.53
N THR A 394 -1.23 -24.50 -2.72
CA THR A 394 -0.48 -23.62 -3.62
C THR A 394 -1.38 -22.53 -4.23
N LEU A 395 -0.78 -21.48 -4.77
CA LEU A 395 -1.52 -20.42 -5.43
C LEU A 395 -2.34 -20.96 -6.63
N ALA A 396 -1.77 -21.89 -7.40
CA ALA A 396 -2.47 -22.54 -8.51
C ALA A 396 -3.68 -23.36 -8.05
N GLU A 397 -3.54 -24.15 -6.98
CA GLU A 397 -4.65 -24.94 -6.41
C GLU A 397 -5.77 -24.04 -5.87
N ASN A 398 -5.44 -22.88 -5.32
CA ASN A 398 -6.44 -21.93 -4.81
C ASN A 398 -7.33 -21.35 -5.92
N VAL A 399 -6.81 -21.18 -7.13
CA VAL A 399 -7.54 -20.59 -8.25
C VAL A 399 -8.00 -21.61 -9.31
N ALA A 400 -7.71 -22.91 -9.11
CA ALA A 400 -8.01 -23.97 -10.08
C ALA A 400 -9.48 -24.00 -10.49
N ASP A 401 -10.38 -23.97 -9.51
CA ASP A 401 -11.83 -24.01 -9.71
C ASP A 401 -12.46 -22.60 -9.88
N TRP A 402 -11.64 -21.54 -9.83
CA TRP A 402 -12.14 -20.17 -9.99
C TRP A 402 -12.57 -19.94 -11.45
N PRO A 403 -13.64 -19.17 -11.71
CA PRO A 403 -14.05 -18.83 -13.07
C PRO A 403 -12.89 -18.23 -13.87
N SER A 404 -12.84 -18.50 -15.18
CA SER A 404 -11.97 -17.75 -16.08
C SER A 404 -12.52 -16.33 -16.29
N LEU A 405 -11.66 -15.40 -16.71
CA LEU A 405 -12.12 -14.08 -17.13
C LEU A 405 -13.21 -14.21 -18.21
N ASP A 406 -14.24 -13.36 -18.14
CA ASP A 406 -15.24 -13.26 -19.20
C ASP A 406 -14.54 -13.03 -20.56
N PRO A 407 -14.75 -13.87 -21.55
CA PRO A 407 -14.07 -13.74 -22.85
C PRO A 407 -14.43 -12.45 -23.60
N ASN A 408 -15.55 -11.80 -23.27
CA ASN A 408 -15.98 -10.55 -23.88
C ASN A 408 -15.55 -9.30 -23.12
N GLN A 409 -14.88 -9.46 -21.97
CA GLN A 409 -14.42 -8.34 -21.15
C GLN A 409 -13.33 -7.53 -21.89
N GLN A 410 -13.24 -6.24 -21.57
CA GLN A 410 -12.29 -5.29 -22.17
C GLN A 410 -11.33 -4.65 -21.14
N ILE A 411 -11.38 -5.11 -19.88
CA ILE A 411 -10.62 -4.52 -18.78
C ILE A 411 -9.18 -5.01 -18.82
N ILE A 412 -9.01 -6.33 -19.01
CA ILE A 412 -7.70 -6.97 -19.13
C ILE A 412 -7.45 -7.29 -20.59
N ARG A 413 -6.52 -6.57 -21.21
CA ARG A 413 -6.10 -6.81 -22.59
C ARG A 413 -5.43 -8.17 -22.74
N PRO A 414 -5.57 -8.84 -23.89
CA PRO A 414 -4.83 -10.08 -24.15
C PRO A 414 -3.32 -9.80 -24.22
N LEU A 415 -2.51 -10.81 -23.88
CA LEU A 415 -1.05 -10.72 -23.90
C LEU A 415 -0.49 -10.38 -25.28
N GLU A 416 -1.19 -10.80 -26.33
CA GLU A 416 -0.86 -10.56 -27.72
C GLU A 416 -1.14 -9.12 -28.18
N ASN A 417 -1.95 -8.36 -27.41
CA ASN A 417 -2.27 -6.96 -27.67
C ASN A 417 -2.32 -6.15 -26.36
N PRO A 418 -1.19 -6.01 -25.66
CA PRO A 418 -1.11 -5.29 -24.37
C PRO A 418 -1.31 -3.78 -24.58
N ILE A 419 -1.64 -3.06 -23.49
CA ILE A 419 -1.61 -1.59 -23.47
C ILE A 419 -0.16 -1.11 -23.71
N LYS A 420 0.80 -1.80 -23.09
CA LYS A 420 2.23 -1.58 -23.27
C LYS A 420 2.97 -2.92 -23.12
N SER A 421 3.96 -3.17 -23.95
CA SER A 421 4.73 -4.43 -23.94
C SER A 421 5.60 -4.64 -22.71
N SER A 422 5.78 -3.62 -21.89
CA SER A 422 6.51 -3.62 -20.62
C SER A 422 5.69 -2.92 -19.54
N GLY A 423 6.10 -3.04 -18.28
CA GLY A 423 5.46 -2.36 -17.16
C GLY A 423 5.48 -0.83 -17.29
N HIS A 424 4.57 -0.20 -16.57
CA HIS A 424 4.40 1.25 -16.50
C HIS A 424 5.28 1.92 -15.44
N ILE A 425 5.87 1.17 -14.51
CA ILE A 425 6.82 1.67 -13.51
C ILE A 425 8.24 1.56 -14.09
N ARG A 426 9.02 2.61 -13.98
CA ARG A 426 10.43 2.66 -14.40
C ARG A 426 11.31 3.06 -13.22
N ILE A 427 12.44 2.40 -13.09
CA ILE A 427 13.47 2.77 -12.13
C ILE A 427 14.53 3.56 -12.90
N LEU A 428 14.63 4.84 -12.59
CA LEU A 428 15.56 5.75 -13.24
C LEU A 428 16.81 5.93 -12.39
N ARG A 429 17.97 5.96 -13.03
CA ARG A 429 19.27 6.26 -12.40
C ARG A 429 20.01 7.32 -13.22
N GLY A 430 20.95 8.01 -12.61
CA GLY A 430 21.77 9.01 -13.27
C GLY A 430 22.43 9.93 -12.25
N ASN A 431 23.07 11.01 -12.73
CA ASN A 431 23.71 11.96 -11.83
C ASN A 431 22.71 12.76 -10.97
N PHE A 432 21.43 12.81 -11.39
CA PHE A 432 20.34 13.40 -10.59
C PHE A 432 19.88 12.46 -9.47
N ALA A 433 19.81 11.15 -9.70
CA ALA A 433 19.31 10.15 -8.75
C ALA A 433 20.22 8.90 -8.72
N PRO A 434 21.44 8.99 -8.17
CA PRO A 434 22.38 7.86 -8.18
C PRO A 434 21.88 6.65 -7.38
N GLY A 435 21.07 6.83 -6.33
CA GLY A 435 20.41 5.77 -5.57
C GLY A 435 19.12 5.24 -6.20
N GLY A 436 18.66 5.87 -7.28
CA GLY A 436 17.46 5.53 -8.01
C GLY A 436 16.30 6.49 -7.77
N ALA A 437 15.33 6.43 -8.68
CA ALA A 437 14.04 7.12 -8.61
C ALA A 437 12.98 6.26 -9.26
N VAL A 438 11.72 6.43 -8.85
CA VAL A 438 10.58 5.65 -9.35
C VAL A 438 9.71 6.54 -10.22
N ALA A 439 9.58 6.18 -11.50
CA ALA A 439 8.77 6.91 -12.46
C ALA A 439 7.52 6.11 -12.87
N LYS A 440 6.41 6.80 -13.11
CA LYS A 440 5.21 6.24 -13.73
C LYS A 440 5.15 6.74 -15.17
N ILE A 441 5.36 5.85 -16.13
CA ILE A 441 5.41 6.19 -17.57
C ILE A 441 4.56 5.16 -18.32
N THR A 442 3.32 5.56 -18.60
CA THR A 442 2.33 4.69 -19.26
C THR A 442 2.55 4.65 -20.79
N GLY A 443 3.32 5.59 -21.33
CA GLY A 443 3.58 5.74 -22.75
C GLY A 443 2.67 6.75 -23.46
N LYS A 444 1.62 7.22 -22.78
CA LYS A 444 0.75 8.29 -23.31
C LYS A 444 1.43 9.65 -23.32
N GLU A 445 2.38 9.85 -22.42
CA GLU A 445 3.17 11.07 -22.19
C GLU A 445 4.43 11.15 -23.08
N GLY A 446 4.75 10.07 -23.81
CA GLY A 446 6.04 9.88 -24.46
C GLY A 446 7.01 9.06 -23.59
N THR A 447 8.25 8.92 -24.04
CA THR A 447 9.28 8.11 -23.37
C THR A 447 10.48 8.93 -22.90
N SER A 448 10.60 10.18 -23.34
CA SER A 448 11.68 11.09 -22.93
C SER A 448 11.15 12.52 -22.77
N PHE A 449 11.70 13.22 -21.80
CA PHE A 449 11.37 14.63 -21.54
C PHE A 449 12.62 15.39 -21.12
N THR A 450 12.93 16.50 -21.82
CA THR A 450 14.00 17.42 -21.46
C THR A 450 13.42 18.82 -21.25
N GLY A 451 13.77 19.46 -20.13
CA GLY A 451 13.28 20.79 -19.80
C GLY A 451 14.15 21.52 -18.79
N LYS A 452 13.88 22.81 -18.63
CA LYS A 452 14.55 23.66 -17.63
C LYS A 452 13.95 23.38 -16.24
N ALA A 453 14.82 23.22 -15.25
CA ALA A 453 14.43 23.06 -13.87
C ALA A 453 13.77 24.33 -13.31
N ARG A 454 12.70 24.17 -12.57
CA ARG A 454 12.14 25.14 -11.64
C ARG A 454 11.93 24.46 -10.29
N THR A 455 12.61 24.96 -9.25
CA THR A 455 12.72 24.27 -7.96
C THR A 455 11.80 24.88 -6.91
N PHE A 456 11.21 24.01 -6.08
CA PHE A 456 10.34 24.34 -4.97
C PHE A 456 10.76 23.53 -3.75
N ASN A 457 10.84 24.16 -2.59
CA ASN A 457 11.28 23.46 -1.37
C ASN A 457 10.16 22.71 -0.64
N LYS A 458 8.93 22.86 -1.10
CA LYS A 458 7.75 22.15 -0.62
C LYS A 458 6.67 22.11 -1.70
N GLU A 459 5.76 21.11 -1.67
CA GLU A 459 4.60 21.06 -2.57
C GLU A 459 3.74 22.33 -2.49
N HIS A 460 3.60 22.90 -1.30
CA HIS A 460 2.83 24.12 -1.09
C HIS A 460 3.31 25.30 -1.93
N GLU A 461 4.64 25.48 -2.08
CA GLU A 461 5.22 26.54 -2.92
C GLU A 461 4.85 26.37 -4.39
N LEU A 462 4.91 25.12 -4.90
CA LEU A 462 4.46 24.79 -6.25
C LEU A 462 2.96 25.04 -6.43
N ASN A 463 2.14 24.65 -5.47
CA ASN A 463 0.69 24.88 -5.53
C ASN A 463 0.35 26.37 -5.58
N ILE A 464 1.08 27.24 -4.86
CA ILE A 464 0.93 28.69 -4.95
C ILE A 464 1.31 29.19 -6.34
N ALA A 465 2.43 28.76 -6.91
CA ALA A 465 2.86 29.16 -8.24
C ALA A 465 1.84 28.76 -9.33
N LEU A 466 1.29 27.54 -9.23
CA LEU A 466 0.23 27.08 -10.12
C LEU A 466 -1.05 27.90 -9.98
N SER A 467 -1.51 28.17 -8.74
CA SER A 467 -2.72 28.95 -8.51
C SER A 467 -2.63 30.39 -8.98
N LYS A 468 -1.43 30.97 -9.01
CA LYS A 468 -1.16 32.31 -9.55
C LYS A 468 -0.96 32.33 -11.07
N GLY A 469 -1.02 31.16 -11.75
CA GLY A 469 -0.76 31.05 -13.17
C GLY A 469 0.68 31.40 -13.58
N GLU A 470 1.63 31.19 -12.68
CA GLU A 470 3.05 31.44 -12.93
C GLU A 470 3.71 30.37 -13.80
N ILE A 471 3.05 29.23 -14.01
CA ILE A 471 3.47 28.13 -14.88
C ILE A 471 2.60 28.15 -16.12
N LYS A 472 3.19 28.35 -17.31
CA LYS A 472 2.46 28.55 -18.57
C LYS A 472 2.98 27.63 -19.67
N ALA A 473 2.15 27.35 -20.64
CA ALA A 473 2.56 26.63 -21.85
C ALA A 473 3.62 27.39 -22.67
N SER A 474 3.63 28.73 -22.55
CA SER A 474 4.62 29.59 -23.23
C SER A 474 6.03 29.51 -22.64
N ASP A 475 6.21 28.93 -21.46
CA ASP A 475 7.52 28.91 -20.77
C ASP A 475 8.48 27.84 -21.35
N GLY A 476 8.04 27.10 -22.38
CA GLY A 476 8.77 25.95 -22.91
C GLY A 476 8.66 24.74 -21.98
N ASN A 477 9.51 23.75 -22.19
CA ASN A 477 9.50 22.54 -21.34
C ASN A 477 10.12 22.84 -19.97
N LEU A 478 9.37 22.53 -18.92
CA LEU A 478 9.77 22.71 -17.53
C LEU A 478 9.81 21.36 -16.77
N VAL A 479 10.87 21.17 -15.99
CA VAL A 479 10.93 20.14 -14.97
C VAL A 479 10.72 20.79 -13.60
N LEU A 480 9.52 20.62 -13.03
CA LEU A 480 9.17 21.16 -11.72
C LEU A 480 9.69 20.20 -10.64
N ILE A 481 10.62 20.69 -9.85
CA ILE A 481 11.32 19.88 -8.85
C ILE A 481 10.84 20.29 -7.46
N VAL A 482 10.12 19.38 -6.78
CA VAL A 482 9.71 19.55 -5.40
C VAL A 482 10.65 18.75 -4.50
N ARG A 483 11.37 19.44 -3.64
CA ARG A 483 12.42 18.86 -2.80
C ARG A 483 12.17 19.07 -1.31
N TYR A 484 12.91 18.33 -0.46
CA TYR A 484 12.73 18.28 0.98
C TYR A 484 11.37 17.69 1.41
N GLU A 485 10.80 16.82 0.59
CA GLU A 485 9.61 16.03 0.88
C GLU A 485 9.92 14.52 0.97
N GLY A 486 11.22 14.16 1.00
CA GLY A 486 11.69 12.80 1.23
C GLY A 486 11.48 12.33 2.67
N PRO A 487 11.86 11.09 3.00
CA PRO A 487 11.61 10.45 4.30
C PRO A 487 12.04 11.29 5.51
N LYS A 488 13.20 11.91 5.46
CA LYS A 488 13.76 12.75 6.55
C LYS A 488 13.38 14.22 6.42
N GLY A 489 13.49 14.79 5.22
CA GLY A 489 13.27 16.20 4.96
C GLY A 489 11.80 16.62 5.02
N GLY A 490 10.91 15.76 4.55
CA GLY A 490 9.47 15.86 4.70
C GLY A 490 8.95 14.69 5.52
N PRO A 491 9.11 14.67 6.87
CA PRO A 491 8.77 13.50 7.65
C PRO A 491 7.39 12.95 7.33
N GLY A 492 7.33 11.63 7.08
CA GLY A 492 6.13 10.98 6.55
C GLY A 492 6.02 10.97 5.02
N MET A 493 6.98 11.58 4.30
CA MET A 493 7.07 11.52 2.83
C MET A 493 5.72 11.73 2.16
N PRO A 494 5.09 12.95 2.29
CA PRO A 494 3.71 13.18 1.90
C PRO A 494 3.47 12.91 0.42
N GLU A 495 2.30 12.35 0.11
CA GLU A 495 1.87 12.14 -1.28
C GLU A 495 1.42 13.46 -1.89
N GLN A 496 1.94 13.75 -3.08
CA GLN A 496 1.60 14.92 -3.86
C GLN A 496 0.57 14.54 -4.93
N LEU A 497 -0.55 15.22 -4.96
CA LEU A 497 -1.59 15.06 -5.98
C LEU A 497 -2.08 16.39 -6.53
N ARG A 498 -2.14 17.43 -5.70
CA ARG A 498 -2.73 18.73 -6.08
C ARG A 498 -2.00 19.35 -7.25
N ALA A 499 -0.67 19.32 -7.25
CA ALA A 499 0.15 19.86 -8.33
C ALA A 499 -0.12 19.13 -9.66
N SER A 500 -0.10 17.78 -9.67
CA SER A 500 -0.37 17.01 -10.89
C SER A 500 -1.80 17.20 -11.40
N ALA A 501 -2.79 17.25 -10.50
CA ALA A 501 -4.18 17.50 -10.86
C ALA A 501 -4.39 18.93 -11.43
N ALA A 502 -3.75 19.93 -10.83
CA ALA A 502 -3.79 21.31 -11.32
C ALA A 502 -3.15 21.44 -12.72
N ILE A 503 -2.00 20.81 -12.95
CA ILE A 503 -1.32 20.78 -14.26
C ILE A 503 -2.24 20.14 -15.32
N MET A 504 -2.90 19.04 -15.00
CA MET A 504 -3.86 18.40 -15.90
C MET A 504 -5.09 19.28 -16.15
N GLY A 505 -5.67 19.85 -15.09
CA GLY A 505 -6.82 20.76 -15.20
C GLY A 505 -6.51 22.00 -16.04
N ALA A 506 -5.28 22.49 -15.96
CA ALA A 506 -4.77 23.58 -16.81
C ALA A 506 -4.51 23.16 -18.27
N GLY A 507 -4.41 21.85 -18.55
CA GLY A 507 -4.05 21.32 -19.86
C GLY A 507 -2.60 21.62 -20.23
N LEU A 508 -1.69 21.66 -19.25
CA LEU A 508 -0.26 21.86 -19.47
C LEU A 508 0.39 20.53 -19.83
N SER A 509 0.93 20.42 -21.04
CA SER A 509 1.64 19.24 -21.56
C SER A 509 3.17 19.40 -21.59
N ASN A 510 3.66 20.60 -21.28
CA ASN A 510 5.07 20.97 -21.31
C ASN A 510 5.76 20.85 -19.94
N VAL A 511 5.24 20.02 -19.05
CA VAL A 511 5.70 19.94 -17.66
C VAL A 511 5.98 18.49 -17.26
N ALA A 512 7.13 18.25 -16.63
CA ALA A 512 7.42 17.04 -15.87
C ALA A 512 7.55 17.37 -14.38
N LEU A 513 7.17 16.42 -13.52
CA LEU A 513 7.23 16.55 -12.07
C LEU A 513 8.29 15.62 -11.49
N VAL A 514 9.17 16.13 -10.64
CA VAL A 514 10.20 15.35 -9.95
C VAL A 514 10.22 15.68 -8.47
N THR A 515 10.32 14.66 -7.59
CA THR A 515 10.38 14.87 -6.14
C THR A 515 11.16 13.77 -5.41
N ASP A 516 11.77 14.12 -4.29
CA ASP A 516 12.25 13.15 -3.29
C ASP A 516 11.15 12.60 -2.38
N GLY A 517 9.96 13.20 -2.45
CA GLY A 517 8.72 12.70 -1.86
C GLY A 517 8.03 11.64 -2.71
N ARG A 518 6.69 11.56 -2.61
CA ARG A 518 5.85 10.61 -3.35
C ARG A 518 4.79 11.33 -4.16
N TYR A 519 4.37 10.71 -5.25
CA TYR A 519 3.13 11.08 -5.92
C TYR A 519 2.02 10.09 -5.59
N SER A 520 0.79 10.58 -5.49
CA SER A 520 -0.38 9.74 -5.33
C SER A 520 -0.51 8.75 -6.49
N GLY A 521 -1.04 7.56 -6.22
CA GLY A 521 -1.38 6.58 -7.26
C GLY A 521 -2.31 7.14 -8.34
N ALA A 522 -3.07 8.19 -8.03
CA ALA A 522 -3.97 8.90 -8.95
C ALA A 522 -3.27 9.93 -9.86
N SER A 523 -1.98 10.22 -9.65
CA SER A 523 -1.25 11.22 -10.44
C SER A 523 -0.98 10.76 -11.88
N HIS A 524 -0.93 11.72 -12.82
CA HIS A 524 -0.73 11.52 -14.26
C HIS A 524 0.39 12.40 -14.81
N GLY A 525 0.91 12.08 -16.00
CA GLY A 525 1.95 12.81 -16.70
C GLY A 525 3.35 12.22 -16.48
N PHE A 526 4.39 12.94 -16.91
CA PHE A 526 5.78 12.58 -16.58
C PHE A 526 6.04 12.82 -15.09
N ILE A 527 6.00 11.76 -14.29
CA ILE A 527 6.06 11.82 -12.84
C ILE A 527 7.17 10.93 -12.32
N VAL A 528 8.13 11.53 -11.62
CA VAL A 528 9.27 10.87 -11.00
C VAL A 528 9.29 11.18 -9.51
N GLY A 529 9.12 10.18 -8.67
CA GLY A 529 9.19 10.27 -7.20
C GLY A 529 10.29 9.42 -6.61
N HIS A 530 10.35 9.40 -5.28
CA HIS A 530 11.28 8.58 -4.50
C HIS A 530 12.75 8.80 -4.92
N VAL A 531 13.14 10.02 -5.25
CA VAL A 531 14.52 10.34 -5.65
C VAL A 531 15.48 10.09 -4.48
N VAL A 532 16.49 9.26 -4.72
CA VAL A 532 17.50 8.88 -3.72
C VAL A 532 18.90 9.24 -4.25
N PRO A 533 19.74 9.87 -3.40
CA PRO A 533 19.48 10.40 -2.06
C PRO A 533 18.53 11.62 -2.04
N GLU A 534 17.73 11.74 -0.98
CA GLU A 534 16.82 12.88 -0.80
C GLU A 534 17.57 14.22 -0.56
N ALA A 535 16.88 15.34 -0.75
CA ALA A 535 17.46 16.68 -0.60
C ALA A 535 17.96 16.95 0.83
N ALA A 536 17.27 16.45 1.85
CA ALA A 536 17.61 16.73 3.25
C ALA A 536 18.97 16.13 3.70
N VAL A 537 19.47 15.13 2.98
CA VAL A 537 20.80 14.55 3.21
C VAL A 537 21.85 15.03 2.18
N GLY A 538 21.53 16.07 1.39
CA GLY A 538 22.44 16.65 0.40
C GLY A 538 22.53 15.84 -0.89
N GLY A 539 21.48 15.08 -1.24
CA GLY A 539 21.37 14.43 -2.54
C GLY A 539 21.42 15.43 -3.72
N PRO A 540 21.73 14.97 -4.94
CA PRO A 540 21.85 15.87 -6.11
C PRO A 540 20.61 16.76 -6.33
N ILE A 541 19.41 16.27 -6.03
CA ILE A 541 18.17 17.04 -6.10
C ILE A 541 18.21 18.35 -5.30
N ALA A 542 18.95 18.39 -4.17
CA ALA A 542 19.14 19.61 -3.38
C ALA A 542 20.02 20.65 -4.07
N LEU A 543 20.85 20.22 -5.01
CA LEU A 543 21.89 21.02 -5.65
C LEU A 543 21.44 21.62 -6.99
N VAL A 544 20.34 21.14 -7.55
CA VAL A 544 19.74 21.66 -8.79
C VAL A 544 19.20 23.07 -8.55
N ARG A 545 19.42 23.96 -9.51
CA ARG A 545 18.99 25.35 -9.51
C ARG A 545 18.04 25.63 -10.67
N ASP A 546 17.23 26.67 -10.53
CA ASP A 546 16.36 27.13 -11.60
C ASP A 546 17.18 27.43 -12.88
N GLY A 547 16.69 26.93 -14.01
CA GLY A 547 17.33 27.04 -15.31
C GLY A 547 18.31 25.92 -15.67
N ASP A 548 18.71 25.05 -14.73
CA ASP A 548 19.47 23.84 -15.08
C ASP A 548 18.65 22.98 -16.04
N GLU A 549 19.30 22.29 -16.95
CA GLU A 549 18.63 21.40 -17.89
C GLU A 549 18.57 19.97 -17.30
N VAL A 550 17.36 19.41 -17.22
CA VAL A 550 17.12 18.05 -16.71
C VAL A 550 16.49 17.20 -17.80
N THR A 551 17.04 16.01 -18.00
CA THR A 551 16.55 15.01 -18.95
C THR A 551 16.06 13.77 -18.19
N ILE A 552 14.83 13.35 -18.52
CA ILE A 552 14.20 12.11 -18.05
C ILE A 552 14.04 11.21 -19.27
N ASP A 553 14.64 10.03 -19.26
CA ASP A 553 14.57 9.07 -20.38
C ASP A 553 14.19 7.68 -19.87
N ALA A 554 12.99 7.25 -20.21
CA ALA A 554 12.45 5.95 -19.86
C ALA A 554 12.93 4.81 -20.77
N VAL A 555 13.56 5.12 -21.91
CA VAL A 555 14.14 4.12 -22.81
C VAL A 555 15.46 3.62 -22.23
N THR A 556 16.30 4.56 -21.80
CA THR A 556 17.60 4.27 -21.20
C THR A 556 17.53 4.14 -19.66
N ASN A 557 16.35 4.35 -19.07
CA ASN A 557 16.12 4.35 -17.61
C ASN A 557 17.02 5.36 -16.88
N ARG A 558 17.14 6.58 -17.43
CA ARG A 558 18.00 7.63 -16.88
C ARG A 558 17.25 8.90 -16.48
N ILE A 559 17.81 9.56 -15.46
CA ILE A 559 17.48 10.93 -15.09
C ILE A 559 18.78 11.67 -14.79
N ASP A 560 19.05 12.70 -15.57
CA ASP A 560 20.31 13.43 -15.50
C ASP A 560 20.06 14.94 -15.51
N VAL A 561 20.95 15.69 -14.87
CA VAL A 561 21.04 17.14 -14.96
C VAL A 561 22.35 17.55 -15.66
N ALA A 562 22.26 18.49 -16.58
CA ALA A 562 23.39 18.95 -17.41
C ALA A 562 24.27 19.96 -16.65
N ILE A 563 24.90 19.51 -15.55
CA ILE A 563 25.91 20.25 -14.80
C ILE A 563 27.17 19.38 -14.64
N THR A 564 28.36 20.02 -14.57
CA THR A 564 29.62 19.29 -14.44
C THR A 564 29.84 18.79 -13.00
N GLU A 565 30.74 17.83 -12.83
CA GLU A 565 31.13 17.34 -11.51
C GLU A 565 31.76 18.44 -10.64
N GLU A 566 32.50 19.38 -11.25
CA GLU A 566 33.08 20.52 -10.55
C GLU A 566 31.96 21.45 -10.02
N GLU A 567 30.93 21.70 -10.81
CA GLU A 567 29.79 22.52 -10.37
C GLU A 567 28.97 21.79 -9.29
N PHE A 568 28.81 20.46 -9.38
CA PHE A 568 28.23 19.67 -8.31
C PHE A 568 29.03 19.78 -7.01
N ALA A 569 30.35 19.64 -7.09
CA ALA A 569 31.24 19.77 -5.93
C ALA A 569 31.15 21.16 -5.29
N LYS A 570 31.14 22.23 -6.11
CA LYS A 570 30.97 23.62 -5.68
C LYS A 570 29.64 23.80 -4.95
N ARG A 571 28.51 23.39 -5.58
CA ARG A 571 27.16 23.53 -5.00
C ARG A 571 27.02 22.71 -3.73
N ARG A 572 27.67 21.54 -3.65
CA ARG A 572 27.71 20.72 -2.43
C ARG A 572 28.45 21.40 -1.28
N ALA A 573 29.55 22.10 -1.56
CA ALA A 573 30.28 22.88 -0.56
C ALA A 573 29.48 24.09 -0.04
N GLU A 574 28.60 24.66 -0.86
CA GLU A 574 27.71 25.77 -0.49
C GLU A 574 26.45 25.30 0.24
N TRP A 575 26.02 24.02 0.01
CA TRP A 575 24.79 23.49 0.57
C TRP A 575 24.89 23.33 2.10
N LYS A 576 23.79 23.70 2.76
CA LYS A 576 23.64 23.48 4.21
C LYS A 576 22.40 22.66 4.46
N SER A 577 22.50 21.67 5.35
CA SER A 577 21.34 20.89 5.77
C SER A 577 20.29 21.84 6.37
N PRO A 578 19.04 21.77 5.90
CA PRO A 578 17.98 22.58 6.48
C PRO A 578 17.70 22.14 7.93
N GLU A 579 17.16 23.07 8.72
CA GLU A 579 16.65 22.76 10.03
C GLU A 579 15.52 21.71 9.92
N PRO A 580 15.48 20.72 10.83
CA PRO A 580 14.43 19.72 10.80
C PRO A 580 13.04 20.34 10.86
N HIS A 581 12.16 19.97 9.96
CA HIS A 581 10.78 20.47 9.90
C HIS A 581 10.02 20.18 11.21
N VAL A 582 10.24 19.00 11.81
CA VAL A 582 9.63 18.58 13.08
C VAL A 582 10.68 17.93 13.98
N ARG A 583 10.72 18.34 15.25
CA ARG A 583 11.72 17.84 16.22
C ARG A 583 11.16 16.87 17.26
N ARG A 584 9.84 16.83 17.48
CA ARG A 584 9.17 16.05 18.54
C ARG A 584 7.92 15.35 18.00
N GLY A 585 7.33 14.50 18.84
CA GLY A 585 6.12 13.73 18.49
C GLY A 585 6.40 12.58 17.53
N ALA A 586 5.35 12.05 16.93
CA ALA A 586 5.41 10.90 16.04
C ALA A 586 6.30 11.17 14.81
N LEU A 587 6.12 12.30 14.15
CA LEU A 587 6.92 12.69 12.99
C LEU A 587 8.39 12.98 13.34
N GLY A 588 8.67 13.55 14.51
CA GLY A 588 10.05 13.79 14.98
C GLY A 588 10.79 12.48 15.29
N LYS A 589 10.10 11.46 15.82
CA LYS A 589 10.65 10.10 15.98
C LYS A 589 10.92 9.46 14.63
N TYR A 590 9.93 9.51 13.73
CA TYR A 590 10.03 8.99 12.38
C TYR A 590 11.25 9.57 11.63
N ALA A 591 11.39 10.89 11.58
CA ALA A 591 12.50 11.55 10.88
C ALA A 591 13.89 11.13 11.38
N ARG A 592 14.02 10.76 12.66
CA ARG A 592 15.30 10.30 13.24
C ARG A 592 15.64 8.86 12.88
N LEU A 593 14.63 7.99 12.80
CA LEU A 593 14.81 6.56 12.64
C LEU A 593 14.74 6.11 11.19
N VAL A 594 14.00 6.87 10.35
CA VAL A 594 13.69 6.44 8.98
C VAL A 594 14.93 6.31 8.10
N GLY A 595 14.99 5.20 7.36
CA GLY A 595 15.91 4.97 6.26
C GLY A 595 15.50 5.70 4.98
N ASP A 596 16.23 5.49 3.90
CA ASP A 596 15.92 6.07 2.59
C ASP A 596 14.81 5.31 1.85
N ALA A 597 14.32 5.90 0.75
CA ALA A 597 13.24 5.34 -0.04
C ALA A 597 13.63 4.06 -0.82
N SER A 598 14.92 3.88 -1.15
CA SER A 598 15.39 2.68 -1.87
C SER A 598 15.40 1.42 -0.98
N HIS A 599 15.23 1.61 0.34
CA HIS A 599 15.08 0.56 1.34
C HIS A 599 13.68 0.52 1.98
N GLY A 600 12.71 1.22 1.39
CA GLY A 600 11.32 1.21 1.83
C GLY A 600 10.94 2.27 2.84
N ALA A 601 11.85 3.19 3.22
CA ALA A 601 11.63 4.24 4.23
C ALA A 601 11.03 3.65 5.53
N ILE A 602 11.69 2.64 6.09
CA ILE A 602 11.31 1.96 7.35
C ILE A 602 12.05 2.56 8.55
N THR A 603 11.55 2.31 9.75
CA THR A 603 12.10 2.86 11.00
C THR A 603 12.82 1.83 11.87
N ASP A 604 12.80 0.56 11.51
CA ASP A 604 13.43 -0.58 12.18
C ASP A 604 14.58 -1.23 11.38
N GLY A 605 14.96 -0.65 10.23
CA GLY A 605 16.13 -1.08 9.45
C GLY A 605 17.40 -0.45 9.99
N TRP A 606 18.36 -1.27 10.41
CA TRP A 606 19.66 -0.85 10.95
C TRP A 606 20.79 -1.24 10.02
#